data_db7a6f2a8aa10682ae2c1b5901fb87af
#
_entry.id   db7a6f2a8aa10682ae2c1b5901fb87af
#
_cell.length_a   1.000
_cell.length_b   1.000
_cell.length_c   1.000
_cell.angle_alpha   90.00
_cell.angle_beta   90.00
_cell.angle_gamma   90.00
#
_symmetry.space_group_name_H-M   'P 1'
#
loop_
_entity.id
_entity.type
_entity.pdbx_description
1 polymer ?
#
loop_
_entity_poly.entity_id
_entity_poly.type
_entity_poly.pdbx_seq_one_letter_code
_entity_poly.pdbx_strand_id
1 'polypeptide(L)'
;MSKAVSCLFRAGKPPPKKSCEKTVRFLKKLFDNSPTIPYNTNRVIARYVMLLDVRPLLRTPGKRLDFQFEMDLSDVEFAGRYPVSRPVVVEGEVRHAADILSLDMTARSTLDAVCDLCGKEFLLEKEVPYSCVLSEELQNEDNLDIVLLEDGCVDVGELARTEFILEMDIQTLCSEDCKGLCSRCGADLNLGPCSCKKEVDPRLAALAKLLENK
;
A
#
# COMPACT_ATOMS: atom_id res chain seq x y z
N MET A 1 -12.61 0.64 -37.57
CA MET A 1 -12.90 -0.80 -37.57
C MET A 1 -11.98 -1.43 -36.51
N SER A 2 -12.52 -1.62 -35.33
CA SER A 2 -11.82 -2.12 -34.13
C SER A 2 -11.81 -3.65 -34.16
N LYS A 3 -10.61 -4.27 -34.11
CA LYS A 3 -10.48 -5.72 -33.90
C LYS A 3 -10.12 -5.93 -32.44
N ALA A 4 -11.12 -6.30 -31.64
CA ALA A 4 -10.93 -6.86 -30.33
C ALA A 4 -10.22 -8.23 -30.46
N VAL A 5 -9.05 -8.36 -29.82
CA VAL A 5 -8.37 -9.64 -29.67
C VAL A 5 -8.96 -10.32 -28.44
N SER A 6 -9.89 -11.24 -28.68
CA SER A 6 -10.40 -12.16 -27.66
C SER A 6 -9.39 -13.29 -27.49
N CYS A 7 -8.68 -13.34 -26.37
CA CYS A 7 -7.95 -14.51 -25.92
C CYS A 7 -8.95 -15.58 -25.45
N LEU A 8 -9.18 -16.57 -26.28
CA LEU A 8 -9.86 -17.82 -25.95
C LEU A 8 -8.89 -18.71 -25.16
N PHE A 9 -9.08 -18.82 -23.86
CA PHE A 9 -8.46 -19.85 -23.05
C PHE A 9 -9.08 -21.22 -23.41
N ARG A 10 -8.34 -22.04 -24.14
CA ARG A 10 -8.62 -23.47 -24.25
C ARG A 10 -7.94 -24.19 -23.09
N ALA A 11 -8.74 -24.84 -22.26
CA ALA A 11 -8.27 -25.82 -21.28
C ALA A 11 -7.51 -26.95 -22.01
N GLY A 12 -6.25 -27.14 -21.68
CA GLY A 12 -5.48 -28.25 -22.21
C GLY A 12 -3.97 -28.07 -22.08
N LYS A 13 -3.39 -28.79 -21.13
CA LYS A 13 -1.99 -29.06 -20.78
C LYS A 13 -1.22 -27.95 -20.08
N PRO A 14 -0.59 -28.26 -18.92
CA PRO A 14 0.32 -27.33 -18.27
C PRO A 14 1.50 -27.00 -19.18
N PRO A 15 1.92 -25.74 -19.28
CA PRO A 15 3.07 -25.35 -20.08
C PRO A 15 4.36 -25.96 -19.52
N PRO A 16 5.37 -26.22 -20.36
CA PRO A 16 6.63 -26.82 -19.93
C PRO A 16 7.35 -25.86 -18.97
N LYS A 17 7.89 -26.43 -17.88
CA LYS A 17 8.64 -25.79 -16.79
C LYS A 17 9.79 -24.90 -17.32
N LYS A 18 9.50 -23.65 -17.63
CA LYS A 18 10.50 -22.62 -17.95
C LYS A 18 10.54 -21.63 -16.79
N SER A 19 11.72 -21.48 -16.22
CA SER A 19 12.00 -20.70 -15.01
C SER A 19 11.35 -19.31 -15.02
N CYS A 20 10.92 -18.84 -13.84
CA CYS A 20 10.38 -17.50 -13.54
C CYS A 20 11.26 -16.39 -14.13
N GLU A 21 12.59 -16.58 -14.18
CA GLU A 21 13.54 -15.68 -14.84
C GLU A 21 13.26 -15.43 -16.34
N LYS A 22 12.65 -16.40 -17.06
CA LYS A 22 12.32 -16.21 -18.49
C LYS A 22 11.08 -15.36 -18.67
N THR A 23 10.12 -15.44 -17.75
CA THR A 23 8.92 -14.60 -17.77
C THR A 23 9.29 -13.14 -17.49
N VAL A 24 10.15 -12.89 -16.50
CA VAL A 24 10.70 -11.55 -16.22
C VAL A 24 11.51 -11.00 -17.40
N ARG A 25 12.36 -11.82 -18.04
CA ARG A 25 13.11 -11.40 -19.25
C ARG A 25 12.20 -11.17 -20.45
N PHE A 26 11.12 -11.92 -20.58
CA PHE A 26 10.17 -11.76 -21.67
C PHE A 26 9.34 -10.48 -21.49
N LEU A 27 8.85 -10.21 -20.28
CA LEU A 27 8.17 -8.97 -19.95
C LEU A 27 9.10 -7.76 -20.15
N LYS A 28 10.35 -7.80 -19.67
CA LYS A 28 11.33 -6.73 -19.96
C LYS A 28 11.52 -6.50 -21.46
N LYS A 29 11.65 -7.56 -22.27
CA LYS A 29 11.80 -7.42 -23.74
C LYS A 29 10.57 -6.89 -24.46
N LEU A 30 9.36 -7.18 -23.97
CA LEU A 30 8.12 -6.63 -24.53
C LEU A 30 7.97 -5.13 -24.26
N PHE A 31 8.49 -4.66 -23.12
CA PHE A 31 8.41 -3.25 -22.72
C PHE A 31 9.54 -2.38 -23.28
N ASP A 32 10.72 -2.97 -23.58
CA ASP A 32 11.86 -2.22 -24.15
C ASP A 32 11.69 -1.86 -25.64
N ASN A 33 10.69 -2.44 -26.36
CA ASN A 33 10.50 -2.28 -27.81
C ASN A 33 9.22 -1.53 -28.22
N SER A 34 8.53 -0.84 -27.33
CA SER A 34 7.33 -0.08 -27.69
C SER A 34 7.64 1.39 -27.99
N PRO A 35 7.46 1.88 -29.24
CA PRO A 35 7.59 3.29 -29.55
C PRO A 35 6.34 4.05 -29.12
N THR A 36 6.54 5.06 -28.27
CA THR A 36 5.65 6.20 -28.01
C THR A 36 4.27 5.94 -27.40
N ILE A 37 4.25 5.78 -26.07
CA ILE A 37 3.09 6.20 -25.27
C ILE A 37 3.57 7.33 -24.35
N PRO A 38 2.99 8.55 -24.40
CA PRO A 38 3.50 9.71 -23.67
C PRO A 38 3.11 9.75 -22.17
N TYR A 39 2.57 8.69 -21.63
CA TYR A 39 2.39 8.48 -20.20
C TYR A 39 3.38 7.43 -19.72
N ASN A 40 4.21 7.83 -18.77
CA ASN A 40 5.38 7.12 -18.22
C ASN A 40 5.01 5.90 -17.34
N THR A 41 3.95 5.15 -17.71
CA THR A 41 3.47 3.96 -17.03
C THR A 41 4.49 2.81 -17.01
N ASN A 42 5.35 2.70 -18.04
CA ASN A 42 6.35 1.62 -18.12
C ASN A 42 7.49 1.77 -17.10
N ARG A 43 7.78 3.00 -16.64
CA ARG A 43 8.82 3.23 -15.63
C ARG A 43 8.33 2.87 -14.22
N VAL A 44 7.03 3.00 -13.99
CA VAL A 44 6.38 2.70 -12.70
C VAL A 44 6.29 1.19 -12.48
N ILE A 45 5.87 0.42 -13.49
CA ILE A 45 5.69 -1.05 -13.38
C ILE A 45 7.02 -1.77 -13.13
N ALA A 46 8.11 -1.36 -13.81
CA ALA A 46 9.42 -2.01 -13.65
C ALA A 46 10.09 -1.72 -12.30
N ARG A 47 9.62 -0.75 -11.54
CA ARG A 47 10.26 -0.25 -10.32
C ARG A 47 9.86 -1.03 -9.07
N TYR A 48 8.73 -1.74 -9.10
CA TYR A 48 8.12 -2.40 -7.94
C TYR A 48 8.01 -3.91 -8.08
N VAL A 49 8.34 -4.48 -9.23
CA VAL A 49 8.22 -5.93 -9.47
C VAL A 49 9.28 -6.68 -8.68
N MET A 50 8.86 -7.38 -7.62
CA MET A 50 9.69 -8.30 -6.86
C MET A 50 9.04 -9.68 -6.85
N LEU A 51 9.32 -10.45 -7.91
CA LEU A 51 8.80 -11.80 -8.06
C LEU A 51 9.57 -12.79 -7.19
N LEU A 52 8.86 -13.44 -6.29
CA LEU A 52 9.36 -14.47 -5.39
C LEU A 52 8.93 -15.85 -5.92
N ASP A 53 9.90 -16.75 -6.20
CA ASP A 53 9.63 -18.13 -6.62
C ASP A 53 9.41 -19.00 -5.39
N VAL A 54 8.16 -19.42 -5.14
CA VAL A 54 7.78 -20.26 -4.00
C VAL A 54 7.68 -21.75 -4.32
N ARG A 55 7.94 -22.17 -5.58
CA ARG A 55 7.93 -23.59 -5.99
C ARG A 55 8.84 -24.49 -5.16
N PRO A 56 10.04 -24.02 -4.69
CA PRO A 56 10.86 -24.85 -3.82
C PRO A 56 10.20 -25.14 -2.47
N LEU A 57 9.35 -24.23 -1.97
CA LEU A 57 8.61 -24.41 -0.71
C LEU A 57 7.46 -25.38 -0.86
N LEU A 58 6.72 -25.33 -1.97
CA LEU A 58 5.61 -26.25 -2.26
C LEU A 58 6.04 -27.73 -2.23
N ARG A 59 7.32 -28.01 -2.54
CA ARG A 59 7.87 -29.37 -2.56
C ARG A 59 8.47 -29.82 -1.25
N THR A 60 8.68 -28.93 -0.29
CA THR A 60 9.40 -29.24 0.94
C THR A 60 8.70 -28.61 2.13
N PRO A 61 7.74 -29.33 2.78
CA PRO A 61 7.07 -28.85 3.99
C PRO A 61 8.08 -28.51 5.08
N GLY A 62 7.77 -27.45 5.87
CA GLY A 62 8.60 -27.01 7.00
C GLY A 62 9.75 -26.08 6.61
N LYS A 63 9.94 -25.76 5.32
CA LYS A 63 10.88 -24.72 4.90
C LYS A 63 10.26 -23.33 4.97
N ARG A 64 11.15 -22.33 5.15
CA ARG A 64 10.83 -20.91 5.02
C ARG A 64 11.76 -20.26 4.01
N LEU A 65 11.31 -19.16 3.43
CA LEU A 65 12.05 -18.33 2.52
C LEU A 65 11.95 -16.89 3.02
N ASP A 66 13.05 -16.37 3.56
CA ASP A 66 13.12 -14.99 4.02
C ASP A 66 13.49 -14.07 2.84
N PHE A 67 12.95 -12.86 2.81
CA PHE A 67 13.26 -11.86 1.78
C PHE A 67 13.31 -10.47 2.39
N GLN A 68 14.10 -9.59 1.76
CA GLN A 68 14.18 -8.17 2.09
C GLN A 68 14.47 -7.37 0.81
N PHE A 69 13.80 -6.24 0.64
CA PHE A 69 14.07 -5.32 -0.45
C PHE A 69 13.65 -3.90 -0.09
N GLU A 70 14.08 -2.95 -0.91
CA GLU A 70 13.67 -1.55 -0.81
C GLU A 70 12.84 -1.18 -2.04
N MET A 71 11.77 -0.41 -1.82
CA MET A 71 10.97 0.17 -2.90
C MET A 71 10.91 1.69 -2.77
N ASP A 72 10.89 2.37 -3.90
CA ASP A 72 10.81 3.83 -3.97
C ASP A 72 9.38 4.24 -4.36
N LEU A 73 8.64 4.80 -3.40
CA LEU A 73 7.29 5.32 -3.57
C LEU A 73 7.25 6.86 -3.62
N SER A 74 8.37 7.52 -3.93
CA SER A 74 8.47 8.99 -3.97
C SER A 74 7.59 9.65 -5.03
N ASP A 75 7.09 8.87 -5.99
CA ASP A 75 6.17 9.31 -7.06
C ASP A 75 4.68 9.07 -6.74
N VAL A 76 4.40 8.47 -5.57
CA VAL A 76 3.01 8.22 -5.15
C VAL A 76 2.44 9.47 -4.51
N GLU A 77 1.40 10.03 -5.16
CA GLU A 77 0.62 11.14 -4.63
C GLU A 77 -0.46 10.62 -3.68
N PHE A 78 -0.51 11.20 -2.49
CA PHE A 78 -1.53 10.94 -1.49
C PHE A 78 -2.09 12.25 -0.93
N ALA A 79 -3.40 12.46 -1.05
CA ALA A 79 -4.11 13.68 -0.62
C ALA A 79 -3.46 14.99 -1.14
N GLY A 80 -2.98 14.98 -2.41
CA GLY A 80 -2.33 16.15 -3.04
C GLY A 80 -0.89 16.41 -2.59
N ARG A 81 -0.23 15.43 -1.96
CA ARG A 81 1.15 15.52 -1.46
C ARG A 81 1.92 14.24 -1.80
N TYR A 82 3.24 14.30 -1.68
CA TYR A 82 4.17 13.18 -1.84
C TYR A 82 4.84 12.88 -0.50
N PRO A 83 4.16 12.17 0.42
CA PRO A 83 4.65 11.99 1.78
C PRO A 83 5.82 11.01 1.91
N VAL A 84 6.02 10.14 0.90
CA VAL A 84 7.05 9.10 0.92
C VAL A 84 8.29 9.59 0.21
N SER A 85 9.16 10.35 0.88
CA SER A 85 10.41 10.85 0.30
C SER A 85 11.59 9.88 0.47
N ARG A 86 11.44 8.90 1.37
CA ARG A 86 12.46 7.89 1.68
C ARG A 86 12.05 6.52 1.17
N PRO A 87 13.02 5.64 0.84
CA PRO A 87 12.71 4.27 0.46
C PRO A 87 11.90 3.56 1.53
N VAL A 88 10.94 2.74 1.09
CA VAL A 88 10.19 1.84 1.95
C VAL A 88 10.96 0.51 2.02
N VAL A 89 11.36 0.10 3.21
CA VAL A 89 12.03 -1.17 3.46
C VAL A 89 10.97 -2.22 3.72
N VAL A 90 11.00 -3.29 2.96
CA VAL A 90 10.09 -4.45 3.10
C VAL A 90 10.90 -5.65 3.51
N GLU A 91 10.49 -6.29 4.59
CA GLU A 91 11.05 -7.56 5.08
C GLU A 91 9.91 -8.53 5.34
N GLY A 92 10.16 -9.80 5.03
CA GLY A 92 9.15 -10.82 5.23
C GLY A 92 9.68 -12.24 5.03
N GLU A 93 8.78 -13.18 5.25
CA GLU A 93 9.05 -14.58 5.04
C GLU A 93 7.83 -15.29 4.43
N VAL A 94 8.11 -16.32 3.66
CA VAL A 94 7.10 -17.26 3.20
C VAL A 94 7.35 -18.59 3.90
N ARG A 95 6.32 -19.15 4.52
CA ARG A 95 6.38 -20.44 5.23
C ARG A 95 5.41 -21.44 4.61
N HIS A 96 5.85 -22.70 4.55
CA HIS A 96 4.98 -23.81 4.20
C HIS A 96 4.81 -24.72 5.42
N ALA A 97 3.62 -24.67 6.04
CA ALA A 97 3.29 -25.47 7.23
C ALA A 97 1.86 -26.01 7.12
N ALA A 98 1.66 -27.27 7.48
CA ALA A 98 0.36 -27.95 7.46
C ALA A 98 -0.40 -27.79 6.12
N ASP A 99 0.32 -27.93 5.00
CA ASP A 99 -0.18 -27.77 3.62
C ASP A 99 -0.72 -26.37 3.29
N ILE A 100 -0.41 -25.38 4.14
CA ILE A 100 -0.73 -23.98 3.93
C ILE A 100 0.58 -23.21 3.65
N LEU A 101 0.58 -22.42 2.60
CA LEU A 101 1.66 -21.50 2.27
C LEU A 101 1.24 -20.10 2.75
N SER A 102 1.91 -19.59 3.77
CA SER A 102 1.66 -18.25 4.32
C SER A 102 2.78 -17.28 3.96
N LEU A 103 2.40 -16.07 3.63
CA LEU A 103 3.29 -14.92 3.47
C LEU A 103 3.05 -13.98 4.64
N ASP A 104 4.11 -13.66 5.37
CA ASP A 104 4.12 -12.63 6.40
C ASP A 104 5.17 -11.59 6.04
N MET A 105 4.80 -10.31 5.95
CA MET A 105 5.73 -9.22 5.63
C MET A 105 5.40 -7.95 6.40
N THR A 106 6.40 -7.08 6.50
CA THR A 106 6.26 -5.75 7.12
C THR A 106 6.96 -4.72 6.25
N ALA A 107 6.24 -3.66 5.88
CA ALA A 107 6.78 -2.52 5.16
C ALA A 107 6.97 -1.34 6.11
N ARG A 108 8.18 -0.73 6.12
CA ARG A 108 8.53 0.38 7.02
C ARG A 108 9.10 1.54 6.24
N SER A 109 8.65 2.75 6.58
CA SER A 109 9.25 4.00 6.10
C SER A 109 9.01 5.14 7.06
N THR A 110 9.75 6.23 6.87
CA THR A 110 9.50 7.50 7.55
C THR A 110 8.89 8.47 6.56
N LEU A 111 7.70 8.95 6.86
CA LEU A 111 6.91 9.86 6.02
C LEU A 111 7.18 11.32 6.39
N ASP A 112 7.18 12.21 5.40
CA ASP A 112 7.13 13.65 5.60
C ASP A 112 5.67 14.08 5.75
N ALA A 113 5.23 14.21 7.00
CA ALA A 113 3.84 14.46 7.36
C ALA A 113 3.59 15.92 7.73
N VAL A 114 2.37 16.37 7.49
CA VAL A 114 1.89 17.69 7.92
C VAL A 114 0.64 17.50 8.75
N CYS A 115 0.63 18.06 9.95
CA CYS A 115 -0.52 17.95 10.84
C CYS A 115 -1.75 18.66 10.27
N ASP A 116 -2.87 17.94 10.15
CA ASP A 116 -4.12 18.47 9.58
C ASP A 116 -4.79 19.52 10.47
N LEU A 117 -4.47 19.55 11.76
CA LEU A 117 -5.03 20.51 12.70
C LEU A 117 -4.21 21.80 12.85
N CYS A 118 -2.86 21.70 12.91
CA CYS A 118 -2.01 22.86 13.18
C CYS A 118 -1.06 23.23 12.05
N GLY A 119 -0.98 22.40 10.97
CA GLY A 119 -0.12 22.66 9.82
C GLY A 119 1.37 22.45 10.08
N LYS A 120 1.75 21.90 11.25
CA LYS A 120 3.16 21.62 11.57
C LYS A 120 3.67 20.44 10.75
N GLU A 121 4.84 20.61 10.15
CA GLU A 121 5.59 19.54 9.50
C GLU A 121 6.30 18.68 10.54
N PHE A 122 6.26 17.37 10.37
CA PHE A 122 6.94 16.40 11.22
C PHE A 122 7.21 15.09 10.49
N LEU A 123 8.09 14.28 11.06
CA LEU A 123 8.38 12.95 10.54
C LEU A 123 7.49 11.93 11.25
N LEU A 124 6.80 11.10 10.46
CA LEU A 124 5.96 10.02 10.93
C LEU A 124 6.56 8.68 10.55
N GLU A 125 6.91 7.87 11.53
CA GLU A 125 7.30 6.48 11.28
C GLU A 125 6.04 5.66 10.99
N LYS A 126 6.03 5.00 9.83
CA LYS A 126 4.94 4.13 9.38
C LYS A 126 5.45 2.71 9.26
N GLU A 127 4.73 1.80 9.91
CA GLU A 127 4.96 0.36 9.84
C GLU A 127 3.65 -0.31 9.45
N VAL A 128 3.69 -1.09 8.38
CA VAL A 128 2.53 -1.78 7.82
C VAL A 128 2.82 -3.28 7.81
N PRO A 129 2.28 -4.04 8.78
CA PRO A 129 2.31 -5.49 8.75
C PRO A 129 1.25 -6.02 7.80
N TYR A 130 1.57 -7.06 7.05
CA TYR A 130 0.64 -7.75 6.17
C TYR A 130 0.87 -9.25 6.21
N SER A 131 -0.24 -10.02 6.28
CA SER A 131 -0.22 -11.47 6.25
C SER A 131 -1.29 -11.99 5.32
N CYS A 132 -0.94 -12.98 4.48
CA CYS A 132 -1.90 -13.64 3.61
C CYS A 132 -1.56 -15.11 3.39
N VAL A 133 -2.52 -15.85 2.82
CA VAL A 133 -2.33 -17.22 2.36
C VAL A 133 -2.07 -17.21 0.86
N LEU A 134 -1.04 -17.93 0.42
CA LEU A 134 -0.73 -18.10 -0.99
C LEU A 134 -1.33 -19.43 -1.49
N SER A 135 -2.04 -19.42 -2.60
CA SER A 135 -2.66 -20.60 -3.19
C SER A 135 -2.51 -20.63 -4.70
N GLU A 136 -2.45 -21.83 -5.29
CA GLU A 136 -2.51 -22.00 -6.75
C GLU A 136 -3.96 -21.98 -7.28
N GLU A 137 -4.96 -22.25 -6.42
CA GLU A 137 -6.37 -22.30 -6.76
C GLU A 137 -7.22 -21.56 -5.73
N LEU A 138 -8.21 -20.81 -6.17
CA LEU A 138 -9.24 -20.25 -5.31
C LEU A 138 -10.27 -21.35 -4.98
N GLN A 139 -10.32 -21.75 -3.72
CA GLN A 139 -11.35 -22.68 -3.23
C GLN A 139 -12.67 -21.99 -2.85
N ASN A 140 -12.61 -20.70 -2.50
CA ASN A 140 -13.76 -19.86 -2.16
C ASN A 140 -13.48 -18.40 -2.55
N GLU A 141 -14.39 -17.77 -3.29
CA GLU A 141 -14.32 -16.36 -3.70
C GLU A 141 -14.50 -15.38 -2.53
N ASP A 142 -14.99 -15.85 -1.39
CA ASP A 142 -15.28 -15.00 -0.21
C ASP A 142 -14.06 -14.77 0.72
N ASN A 143 -12.92 -15.40 0.46
CA ASN A 143 -11.72 -15.27 1.29
C ASN A 143 -10.78 -14.20 0.70
N LEU A 144 -10.85 -12.98 1.25
CA LEU A 144 -10.06 -11.83 0.83
C LEU A 144 -8.56 -11.95 1.16
N ASP A 145 -8.19 -12.87 2.05
CA ASP A 145 -6.80 -13.05 2.52
C ASP A 145 -6.02 -14.09 1.68
N ILE A 146 -6.54 -14.49 0.52
CA ILE A 146 -5.89 -15.44 -0.37
C ILE A 146 -5.32 -14.72 -1.59
N VAL A 147 -4.01 -14.83 -1.77
CA VAL A 147 -3.30 -14.33 -2.95
C VAL A 147 -3.00 -15.51 -3.88
N LEU A 148 -3.37 -15.38 -5.14
CA LEU A 148 -3.11 -16.40 -6.15
C LEU A 148 -1.66 -16.36 -6.64
N LEU A 149 -1.08 -17.54 -6.73
CA LEU A 149 0.24 -17.73 -7.33
C LEU A 149 0.11 -17.78 -8.85
N GLU A 150 0.93 -17.03 -9.55
CA GLU A 150 1.09 -17.10 -10.99
C GLU A 150 2.31 -17.98 -11.32
N ASP A 151 2.09 -19.17 -11.89
CA ASP A 151 3.16 -20.13 -12.19
C ASP A 151 4.07 -20.47 -10.99
N GLY A 152 3.52 -20.49 -9.76
CA GLY A 152 4.26 -20.73 -8.52
C GLY A 152 5.16 -19.55 -8.10
N CYS A 153 4.86 -18.34 -8.56
CA CYS A 153 5.51 -17.09 -8.17
C CYS A 153 4.48 -16.12 -7.60
N VAL A 154 4.93 -15.23 -6.72
CA VAL A 154 4.13 -14.13 -6.17
C VAL A 154 4.91 -12.83 -6.33
N ASP A 155 4.22 -11.74 -6.72
CA ASP A 155 4.81 -10.41 -6.75
C ASP A 155 4.64 -9.74 -5.39
N VAL A 156 5.63 -9.91 -4.51
CA VAL A 156 5.64 -9.30 -3.18
C VAL A 156 5.87 -7.80 -3.23
N GLY A 157 6.43 -7.27 -4.32
CA GLY A 157 6.60 -5.83 -4.53
C GLY A 157 5.26 -5.13 -4.75
N GLU A 158 4.40 -5.70 -5.60
CA GLU A 158 3.06 -5.14 -5.86
C GLU A 158 2.15 -5.27 -4.62
N LEU A 159 2.23 -6.40 -3.89
CA LEU A 159 1.49 -6.56 -2.64
C LEU A 159 1.93 -5.52 -1.60
N ALA A 160 3.23 -5.40 -1.34
CA ALA A 160 3.75 -4.44 -0.36
C ALA A 160 3.39 -2.99 -0.73
N ARG A 161 3.44 -2.64 -2.02
CA ARG A 161 3.05 -1.33 -2.51
C ARG A 161 1.57 -1.06 -2.26
N THR A 162 0.71 -2.01 -2.61
CA THR A 162 -0.74 -1.88 -2.47
C THR A 162 -1.13 -1.73 -1.01
N GLU A 163 -0.63 -2.60 -0.14
CA GLU A 163 -0.91 -2.56 1.30
C GLU A 163 -0.38 -1.28 1.95
N PHE A 164 0.84 -0.85 1.59
CA PHE A 164 1.41 0.39 2.13
C PHE A 164 0.56 1.62 1.78
N ILE A 165 0.00 1.67 0.56
CA ILE A 165 -0.88 2.77 0.11
C ILE A 165 -2.26 2.69 0.79
N LEU A 166 -2.83 1.49 0.94
CA LEU A 166 -4.14 1.30 1.57
C LEU A 166 -4.12 1.67 3.06
N GLU A 167 -2.99 1.41 3.73
CA GLU A 167 -2.78 1.73 5.14
C GLU A 167 -2.32 3.18 5.40
N MET A 168 -2.28 4.03 4.36
CA MET A 168 -1.99 5.45 4.55
C MET A 168 -3.11 6.15 5.32
N ASP A 169 -2.72 6.89 6.37
CA ASP A 169 -3.67 7.59 7.24
C ASP A 169 -4.34 8.77 6.51
N ILE A 170 -5.68 8.78 6.50
CA ILE A 170 -6.47 9.87 5.90
C ILE A 170 -6.28 11.17 6.68
N GLN A 171 -6.09 11.08 7.99
CA GLN A 171 -5.84 12.21 8.88
C GLN A 171 -4.55 12.00 9.66
N THR A 172 -3.67 13.00 9.61
CA THR A 172 -2.37 12.95 10.26
C THR A 172 -2.25 14.04 11.31
N LEU A 173 -1.90 13.67 12.54
CA LEU A 173 -1.75 14.58 13.68
C LEU A 173 -0.32 14.55 14.21
N CYS A 174 0.23 15.72 14.57
CA CYS A 174 1.57 15.80 15.16
C CYS A 174 1.62 15.28 16.62
N SER A 175 0.49 15.21 17.30
CA SER A 175 0.27 14.55 18.58
C SER A 175 -1.22 14.27 18.77
N GLU A 176 -1.55 13.27 19.59
CA GLU A 176 -2.94 12.93 19.93
C GLU A 176 -3.71 14.11 20.58
N ASP A 177 -3.00 14.94 21.36
CA ASP A 177 -3.56 16.10 22.05
C ASP A 177 -3.45 17.40 21.23
N CYS A 178 -3.21 17.35 19.94
CA CYS A 178 -3.06 18.54 19.10
C CYS A 178 -4.34 19.37 19.10
N LYS A 179 -4.25 20.61 19.61
CA LYS A 179 -5.38 21.57 19.69
C LYS A 179 -5.62 22.32 18.38
N GLY A 180 -4.71 22.20 17.43
CA GLY A 180 -4.81 22.84 16.13
C GLY A 180 -4.66 24.35 16.16
N LEU A 181 -5.09 24.98 15.05
CA LEU A 181 -5.13 26.43 14.90
C LEU A 181 -6.50 26.98 15.27
N CYS A 182 -6.52 28.18 15.82
CA CYS A 182 -7.76 28.91 16.04
C CYS A 182 -8.43 29.22 14.71
N SER A 183 -9.69 28.80 14.52
CA SER A 183 -10.45 29.02 13.29
C SER A 183 -10.70 30.48 12.94
N ARG A 184 -10.50 31.43 13.88
CA ARG A 184 -10.70 32.87 13.67
C ARG A 184 -9.42 33.63 13.35
N CYS A 185 -8.36 33.41 14.15
CA CYS A 185 -7.14 34.22 14.05
C CYS A 185 -5.93 33.39 13.55
N GLY A 186 -6.06 32.08 13.38
CA GLY A 186 -4.96 31.22 12.95
C GLY A 186 -3.87 31.00 14.03
N ALA A 187 -4.07 31.49 15.27
CA ALA A 187 -3.09 31.27 16.34
C ALA A 187 -3.00 29.77 16.68
N ASP A 188 -1.80 29.28 16.91
CA ASP A 188 -1.56 27.91 17.35
C ASP A 188 -1.99 27.74 18.80
N LEU A 189 -3.06 26.94 18.99
CA LEU A 189 -3.63 26.67 20.31
C LEU A 189 -2.78 25.71 21.15
N ASN A 190 -1.78 25.06 20.55
CA ASN A 190 -0.81 24.25 21.29
C ASN A 190 0.16 25.11 22.08
N LEU A 191 0.40 26.36 21.65
CA LEU A 191 1.26 27.33 22.35
C LEU A 191 0.54 28.09 23.45
N GLY A 192 -0.80 28.09 23.45
CA GLY A 192 -1.62 28.76 24.46
C GLY A 192 -2.97 29.21 23.92
N PRO A 193 -3.87 29.65 24.80
CA PRO A 193 -5.19 30.11 24.39
C PRO A 193 -5.10 31.44 23.63
N CYS A 194 -5.86 31.58 22.56
CA CYS A 194 -6.01 32.88 21.88
C CYS A 194 -7.04 33.77 22.58
N SER A 195 -7.01 35.09 22.28
CA SER A 195 -7.94 36.09 22.84
C SER A 195 -9.31 36.12 22.13
N CYS A 196 -9.55 35.26 21.14
CA CYS A 196 -10.80 35.21 20.39
C CYS A 196 -11.95 34.70 21.25
N LYS A 197 -13.07 35.41 21.25
CA LYS A 197 -14.32 34.93 21.87
C LYS A 197 -14.92 33.85 21.01
N LYS A 198 -15.32 32.71 21.62
CA LYS A 198 -16.13 31.70 20.95
C LYS A 198 -17.52 32.28 20.68
N GLU A 199 -17.82 32.59 19.43
CA GLU A 199 -19.20 32.92 19.06
C GLU A 199 -19.92 31.60 18.80
N VAL A 200 -21.06 31.46 19.47
CA VAL A 200 -21.99 30.37 19.19
C VAL A 200 -22.69 30.68 17.85
N ASP A 201 -22.69 29.74 16.90
CA ASP A 201 -23.45 29.91 15.67
C ASP A 201 -24.90 30.30 16.03
N PRO A 202 -25.44 31.40 15.47
CA PRO A 202 -26.81 31.83 15.74
C PRO A 202 -27.87 30.75 15.50
N ARG A 203 -27.60 29.83 14.58
CA ARG A 203 -28.47 28.68 14.29
C ARG A 203 -28.49 27.66 15.42
N LEU A 204 -27.40 27.54 16.17
CA LEU A 204 -27.24 26.60 17.29
C LEU A 204 -27.51 27.24 18.65
N ALA A 205 -27.73 28.58 18.69
CA ALA A 205 -28.00 29.32 19.93
C ALA A 205 -29.23 28.80 20.67
N ALA A 206 -30.24 28.32 19.97
CA ALA A 206 -31.43 27.68 20.55
C ALA A 206 -31.11 26.38 21.29
N LEU A 207 -30.16 25.57 20.76
CA LEU A 207 -29.73 24.32 21.39
C LEU A 207 -28.84 24.59 22.63
N ALA A 208 -28.01 25.63 22.60
CA ALA A 208 -27.20 26.02 23.76
C ALA A 208 -28.08 26.38 24.99
N LYS A 209 -29.22 27.09 24.78
CA LYS A 209 -30.19 27.40 25.84
C LYS A 209 -30.84 26.14 26.47
N LEU A 210 -30.98 25.07 25.74
CA LEU A 210 -31.53 23.79 26.25
C LEU A 210 -30.53 23.07 27.16
N LEU A 211 -29.21 23.27 26.96
CA LEU A 211 -28.16 22.67 27.78
C LEU A 211 -27.93 23.44 29.09
N GLU A 212 -28.20 24.76 29.13
CA GLU A 212 -28.08 25.60 30.33
C GLU A 212 -29.22 25.39 31.33
N ASN A 213 -30.34 24.79 30.91
CA ASN A 213 -31.53 24.57 31.76
C ASN A 213 -31.57 23.15 32.39
N LYS A 214 -30.41 22.55 32.68
CA LYS A 214 -30.33 21.23 33.29
C LYS A 214 -29.66 21.28 34.66
#